data_427d63bdac6e23273f4aba128f6bec7f
#
_entry.id   427d63bdac6e23273f4aba128f6bec7f
#
_cell.length_a   1.000
_cell.length_b   1.000
_cell.length_c   1.000
_cell.angle_alpha   90.00
_cell.angle_beta   90.00
_cell.angle_gamma   90.00
#
_symmetry.space_group_name_H-M   'P 1'
#
loop_
_entity.id
_entity.type
_entity.pdbx_description
1 polymer ?
#
loop_
_entity_poly.entity_id
_entity_poly.type
_entity_poly.pdbx_seq_one_letter_code
_entity_poly.pdbx_strand_id
1 'polypeptide(L)'
;MSIVTHVAVFFARNPEEELTTHDVGIKWDIKPNNVGASLRYAEQAGWVTRTKRADPTTRTKFRWVYTAGPLLLQNPLGEREAAISSHP
;
A
#
# COMPACT_ATOMS: atom_id res chain seq x y z
N MET A 1 -9.21 0.78 -14.04
CA MET A 1 -9.06 0.56 -12.58
C MET A 1 -8.00 1.52 -12.05
N SER A 2 -8.28 2.20 -10.96
CA SER A 2 -7.34 3.17 -10.41
C SER A 2 -6.15 2.49 -9.74
N ILE A 3 -5.04 3.25 -9.58
CA ILE A 3 -3.86 2.73 -8.90
C ILE A 3 -4.19 2.32 -7.46
N VAL A 4 -5.05 3.05 -6.78
CA VAL A 4 -5.48 2.73 -5.41
C VAL A 4 -6.12 1.35 -5.35
N THR A 5 -7.00 1.03 -6.32
CA THR A 5 -7.64 -0.27 -6.39
C THR A 5 -6.63 -1.39 -6.65
N HIS A 6 -5.69 -1.18 -7.55
CA HIS A 6 -4.64 -2.18 -7.84
C HIS A 6 -3.80 -2.48 -6.59
N VAL A 7 -3.38 -1.45 -5.88
CA VAL A 7 -2.57 -1.61 -4.68
C VAL A 7 -3.38 -2.30 -3.57
N ALA A 8 -4.63 -1.89 -3.38
CA ALA A 8 -5.51 -2.49 -2.37
C ALA A 8 -5.74 -3.98 -2.65
N VAL A 9 -6.00 -4.35 -3.90
CA VAL A 9 -6.18 -5.76 -4.28
C VAL A 9 -4.91 -6.56 -4.04
N PHE A 10 -3.75 -5.99 -4.39
CA PHE A 10 -2.47 -6.65 -4.15
C PHE A 10 -2.30 -7.01 -2.67
N PHE A 11 -2.49 -6.04 -1.76
CA PHE A 11 -2.34 -6.29 -0.34
C PHE A 11 -3.46 -7.15 0.25
N ALA A 12 -4.67 -7.11 -0.34
CA ALA A 12 -5.75 -8.01 0.07
C ALA A 12 -5.39 -9.47 -0.19
N ARG A 13 -4.70 -9.74 -1.30
CA ARG A 13 -4.28 -11.10 -1.68
C ARG A 13 -2.94 -11.50 -1.07
N ASN A 14 -2.13 -10.51 -0.68
CA ASN A 14 -0.78 -10.73 -0.15
C ASN A 14 -0.60 -9.93 1.14
N PRO A 15 -1.36 -10.24 2.22
CA PRO A 15 -1.37 -9.41 3.42
C PRO A 15 -0.06 -9.42 4.20
N GLU A 16 0.85 -10.33 3.88
CA GLU A 16 2.16 -10.43 4.55
C GLU A 16 3.28 -9.71 3.79
N GLU A 17 2.98 -9.20 2.59
CA GLU A 17 3.99 -8.51 1.78
C GLU A 17 4.28 -7.11 2.31
N GLU A 18 5.53 -6.71 2.12
CA GLU A 18 5.98 -5.35 2.41
C GLU A 18 6.62 -4.78 1.15
N LEU A 19 6.23 -3.55 0.80
CA LEU A 19 6.78 -2.87 -0.38
C LEU A 19 7.32 -1.51 0.04
N THR A 20 8.55 -1.20 -0.38
CA THR A 20 9.10 0.15 -0.20
C THR A 20 8.45 1.10 -1.21
N THR A 21 8.63 2.41 -1.00
CA THR A 21 8.20 3.41 -1.98
C THR A 21 8.77 3.11 -3.37
N HIS A 22 10.02 2.69 -3.42
CA HIS A 22 10.68 2.33 -4.68
C HIS A 22 10.01 1.10 -5.33
N ASP A 23 9.70 0.07 -4.54
CA ASP A 23 9.03 -1.14 -5.03
C ASP A 23 7.65 -0.82 -5.62
N VAL A 24 6.89 0.04 -4.94
CA VAL A 24 5.58 0.48 -5.42
C VAL A 24 5.73 1.23 -6.75
N GLY A 25 6.71 2.11 -6.84
CA GLY A 25 6.97 2.87 -8.05
C GLY A 25 7.27 1.98 -9.24
N ILE A 26 8.09 0.95 -9.05
CA ILE A 26 8.44 0.00 -10.12
C ILE A 26 7.24 -0.86 -10.48
N LYS A 27 6.54 -1.38 -9.49
CA LYS A 27 5.46 -2.35 -9.71
C LYS A 27 4.29 -1.74 -10.48
N TRP A 28 3.96 -0.49 -10.21
CA TRP A 28 2.81 0.18 -10.82
C TRP A 28 3.18 1.37 -11.69
N ASP A 29 4.46 1.51 -12.03
CA ASP A 29 4.98 2.56 -12.91
C ASP A 29 4.59 3.97 -12.43
N ILE A 30 4.93 4.25 -11.16
CA ILE A 30 4.70 5.56 -10.53
C ILE A 30 6.06 6.16 -10.17
N LYS A 31 6.22 7.45 -10.43
CA LYS A 31 7.43 8.15 -10.01
C LYS A 31 7.53 8.13 -8.48
N PRO A 32 8.72 7.87 -7.88
CA PRO A 32 8.85 7.72 -6.43
C PRO A 32 8.27 8.88 -5.63
N ASN A 33 8.43 10.11 -6.08
CA ASN A 33 7.91 11.29 -5.39
C ASN A 33 6.39 11.42 -5.47
N ASN A 34 5.73 10.64 -6.33
CA ASN A 34 4.27 10.64 -6.47
C ASN A 34 3.59 9.50 -5.72
N VAL A 35 4.36 8.52 -5.22
CA VAL A 35 3.79 7.33 -4.57
C VAL A 35 2.96 7.72 -3.34
N GLY A 36 3.49 8.57 -2.48
CA GLY A 36 2.77 9.00 -1.28
C GLY A 36 1.44 9.66 -1.59
N ALA A 37 1.41 10.56 -2.58
CA ALA A 37 0.19 11.23 -2.99
C ALA A 37 -0.80 10.25 -3.64
N SER A 38 -0.29 9.34 -4.47
CA SER A 38 -1.12 8.34 -5.17
C SER A 38 -1.79 7.36 -4.21
N LEU A 39 -1.14 7.05 -3.08
CA LEU A 39 -1.65 6.08 -2.11
C LEU A 39 -2.31 6.72 -0.90
N ARG A 40 -2.41 8.05 -0.85
CA ARG A 40 -3.01 8.74 0.30
C ARG A 40 -4.41 8.23 0.62
N TYR A 41 -5.24 8.06 -0.40
CA TYR A 41 -6.60 7.57 -0.21
C TYR A 41 -6.63 6.15 0.36
N ALA A 42 -5.77 5.27 -0.18
CA ALA A 42 -5.67 3.89 0.31
C ALA A 42 -5.24 3.85 1.77
N GLU A 43 -4.31 4.72 2.16
CA GLU A 43 -3.85 4.84 3.54
C GLU A 43 -4.98 5.33 4.45
N GLN A 44 -5.70 6.38 4.04
CA GLN A 44 -6.81 6.93 4.81
C GLN A 44 -7.98 5.95 4.93
N ALA A 45 -8.23 5.17 3.89
CA ALA A 45 -9.30 4.18 3.89
C ALA A 45 -8.96 2.93 4.73
N GLY A 46 -7.71 2.77 5.15
CA GLY A 46 -7.30 1.62 5.95
C GLY A 46 -6.91 0.40 5.12
N TRP A 47 -6.71 0.54 3.81
CA TRP A 47 -6.29 -0.56 2.94
C TRP A 47 -4.79 -0.79 2.98
N VAL A 48 -3.99 0.26 3.23
CA VAL A 48 -2.55 0.15 3.38
C VAL A 48 -2.11 0.92 4.62
N THR A 49 -0.99 0.49 5.19
CA THR A 49 -0.33 1.20 6.28
C THR A 49 1.05 1.61 5.81
N ARG A 50 1.42 2.86 6.07
CA ARG A 50 2.74 3.37 5.75
C ARG A 50 3.54 3.50 7.06
N THR A 51 4.69 2.85 7.10
CA THR A 51 5.53 2.81 8.30
C THR A 51 6.95 3.26 7.97
N LYS A 52 7.56 4.03 8.87
CA LYS A 52 8.98 4.33 8.79
C LYS A 52 9.78 3.13 9.27
N ARG A 53 10.81 2.81 8.50
CA ARG A 53 11.73 1.73 8.88
C ARG A 53 13.15 2.26 8.81
N ALA A 54 13.97 2.00 9.83
CA ALA A 54 15.34 2.44 9.86
C ALA A 54 16.12 1.84 8.69
N ASP A 55 16.87 2.68 7.99
CA ASP A 55 17.70 2.26 6.86
C ASP A 55 18.94 3.14 6.80
N PRO A 56 20.08 2.70 7.34
CA PRO A 56 21.29 3.50 7.36
C PRO A 56 21.90 3.75 5.98
N THR A 57 21.42 3.04 4.94
CA THR A 57 21.92 3.22 3.58
C THR A 57 21.28 4.40 2.86
N THR A 58 20.18 4.95 3.38
CA THR A 58 19.53 6.10 2.78
C THR A 58 20.07 7.40 3.37
N ARG A 59 19.90 8.50 2.61
CA ARG A 59 20.29 9.82 3.02
C ARG A 59 19.59 10.28 4.31
N THR A 60 18.31 9.92 4.46
CA THR A 60 17.49 10.32 5.61
C THR A 60 17.56 9.33 6.76
N LYS A 61 18.31 8.23 6.60
CA LYS A 61 18.47 7.16 7.58
C LYS A 61 17.20 6.35 7.84
N PHE A 62 16.14 6.56 7.04
CA PHE A 62 14.92 5.74 7.10
C PHE A 62 14.31 5.62 5.70
N ARG A 63 13.40 4.69 5.56
CA ARG A 63 12.58 4.53 4.35
C ARG A 63 11.14 4.27 4.74
N TRP A 64 10.22 4.60 3.84
CA TRP A 64 8.82 4.27 4.02
C TRP A 64 8.54 2.88 3.45
N VAL A 65 7.74 2.11 4.19
CA VAL A 65 7.32 0.76 3.79
C VAL A 65 5.81 0.70 3.83
N TYR A 66 5.21 0.15 2.79
CA TYR A 66 3.77 -0.05 2.69
C TYR A 66 3.45 -1.50 2.98
N THR A 67 2.46 -1.72 3.83
CA THR A 67 1.96 -3.05 4.22
C THR A 67 0.44 -3.05 4.16
N ALA A 68 -0.19 -4.23 4.27
CA ALA A 68 -1.64 -4.32 4.33
C ALA A 68 -2.18 -3.52 5.51
N GLY A 69 -3.21 -2.72 5.28
CA GLY A 69 -3.83 -1.91 6.31
C GLY A 69 -4.77 -2.73 7.21
N PRO A 70 -5.24 -2.12 8.32
CA PRO A 70 -6.06 -2.83 9.29
C PRO A 70 -7.38 -3.36 8.70
N LEU A 71 -7.95 -2.67 7.72
CA LEU A 71 -9.17 -3.12 7.09
C LEU A 71 -9.00 -4.46 6.37
N LEU A 72 -7.81 -4.71 5.82
CA LEU A 72 -7.51 -5.93 5.10
C LEU A 72 -7.05 -7.07 6.01
N LEU A 73 -6.35 -6.73 7.11
CA LEU A 73 -5.78 -7.74 8.00
C LEU A 73 -6.82 -8.47 8.84
N GLN A 74 -7.97 -7.84 9.10
CA GLN A 74 -8.97 -8.35 10.03
C GLN A 74 -10.09 -9.13 9.36
N ASN A 75 -10.12 -9.20 8.03
CA ASN A 75 -11.24 -9.78 7.29
C ASN A 75 -10.79 -10.92 6.38
N PRO A 76 -11.66 -11.92 6.11
CA PRO A 76 -11.39 -12.93 5.10
C PRO A 76 -11.22 -12.30 3.72
N LEU A 77 -10.52 -12.98 2.82
CA LEU A 77 -10.22 -12.47 1.49
C LEU A 77 -11.46 -12.01 0.73
N GLY A 78 -12.55 -12.79 0.79
CA GLY A 78 -13.80 -12.43 0.09
C GLY A 78 -14.38 -11.11 0.58
N GLU A 79 -14.38 -10.88 1.90
CA GLU A 79 -14.85 -9.61 2.47
C GLU A 79 -13.93 -8.46 2.13
N ARG A 80 -12.62 -8.70 2.11
CA ARG A 80 -11.63 -7.68 1.71
C ARG A 80 -11.86 -7.22 0.28
N GLU A 81 -12.03 -8.17 -0.64
CA GLU A 81 -12.27 -7.86 -2.05
C GLU A 81 -13.61 -7.16 -2.25
N ALA A 82 -14.65 -7.56 -1.53
CA ALA A 82 -15.95 -6.92 -1.60
C ALA A 82 -15.88 -5.47 -1.11
N ALA A 83 -15.16 -5.20 -0.02
CA ALA A 83 -14.98 -3.85 0.50
C ALA A 83 -14.26 -2.95 -0.51
N ILE A 84 -13.24 -3.46 -1.18
CA ILE A 84 -12.52 -2.71 -2.21
C ILE A 84 -13.43 -2.45 -3.42
N SER A 85 -14.19 -3.46 -3.85
CA SER A 85 -15.06 -3.37 -5.03
C SER A 85 -16.25 -2.44 -4.81
N SER A 86 -16.74 -2.29 -3.57
CA SER A 86 -17.87 -1.41 -3.26
C SER A 86 -17.48 0.07 -3.19
N HIS A 87 -16.19 0.39 -3.25
CA HIS A 87 -15.71 1.75 -3.22
C HIS A 87 -15.74 2.37 -4.61
N PRO A 88 -16.21 3.62 -4.73
CA PRO A 88 -16.22 4.30 -6.03
C PRO A 88 -14.83 4.60 -6.56
#